data_9ad801bad124a0bf1fa55a6fbabc4abe
#
_entry.id   9ad801bad124a0bf1fa55a6fbabc4abe
#
_cell.length_a   1.000
_cell.length_b   1.000
_cell.length_c   1.000
_cell.angle_alpha   90.00
_cell.angle_beta   90.00
_cell.angle_gamma   90.00
#
_symmetry.space_group_name_H-M   'P 1'
#
loop_
_entity.id
_entity.type
_entity.pdbx_description
1 polymer ?
#
loop_
_entity_poly.entity_id
_entity_poly.type
_entity_poly.pdbx_seq_one_letter_code
_entity_poly.pdbx_strand_id
1 'polypeptide(L)'
;MKKAILATKIGMTQIFNADGVLVPVTVLEAGPCVVTQIKTVENDGYSAVQVSFGDKKEKVVEKDANGKKSVAHRHGVNKAQMGHFKKAGVSGKRFVREFKFENADEYNLADEIKADIFAEGDKVDVTAISKGKGFQGAIKRLGQHRGPMAHGSKFHRHQGSNGACSSPSKVFKGKGMPGHMGSVKVTTQNLEVVRVDADKNLLLIKGAVPGAKKALITVKETTKSGK
;
A
#
# COMPACT_ATOMS: atom_id res chain seq x y z
N MET A 1 15.94 -0.75 8.40
CA MET A 1 15.75 -1.48 7.12
C MET A 1 16.67 -0.90 6.06
N LYS A 2 17.20 -1.75 5.17
CA LYS A 2 18.16 -1.30 4.14
C LYS A 2 17.48 -1.03 2.78
N LYS A 3 16.42 -1.78 2.45
CA LYS A 3 15.76 -1.71 1.15
C LYS A 3 14.26 -1.42 1.30
N ALA A 4 13.75 -0.41 0.61
CA ALA A 4 12.32 -0.12 0.51
C ALA A 4 12.02 0.67 -0.77
N ILE A 5 10.86 0.41 -1.39
CA ILE A 5 10.42 1.09 -2.61
C ILE A 5 8.90 1.21 -2.65
N LEU A 6 8.41 2.22 -3.37
CA LEU A 6 7.00 2.33 -3.75
C LEU A 6 6.79 1.72 -5.12
N ALA A 7 5.67 1.02 -5.28
CA ALA A 7 5.32 0.33 -6.50
C ALA A 7 3.83 0.45 -6.81
N THR A 8 3.48 0.16 -8.05
CA THR A 8 2.09 0.02 -8.53
C THR A 8 1.81 -1.45 -8.88
N LYS A 9 0.68 -1.99 -8.42
CA LYS A 9 0.26 -3.34 -8.78
C LYS A 9 -0.26 -3.38 -10.21
N ILE A 10 0.43 -4.07 -11.11
CA ILE A 10 -0.03 -4.30 -12.48
C ILE A 10 -1.05 -5.43 -12.53
N GLY A 11 -0.71 -6.58 -11.96
CA GLY A 11 -1.59 -7.75 -11.98
C GLY A 11 -0.93 -8.98 -11.38
N MET A 12 -1.48 -10.14 -11.72
CA MET A 12 -0.91 -11.43 -11.37
C MET A 12 -0.78 -12.28 -12.63
N THR A 13 0.26 -13.08 -12.68
CA THR A 13 0.53 -14.06 -13.72
C THR A 13 1.22 -15.27 -13.10
N GLN A 14 1.68 -16.16 -13.92
CA GLN A 14 2.46 -17.33 -13.53
C GLN A 14 3.71 -17.45 -14.39
N ILE A 15 4.76 -17.97 -13.83
CA ILE A 15 6.01 -18.26 -14.52
C ILE A 15 6.47 -19.67 -14.12
N PHE A 16 7.28 -20.29 -14.97
CA PHE A 16 7.96 -21.54 -14.64
C PHE A 16 9.36 -21.23 -14.11
N ASN A 17 9.76 -21.88 -13.04
CA ASN A 17 11.15 -21.85 -12.59
C ASN A 17 12.03 -22.81 -13.43
N ALA A 18 13.32 -22.88 -13.13
CA ALA A 18 14.27 -23.74 -13.83
C ALA A 18 13.89 -25.24 -13.77
N ASP A 19 13.22 -25.67 -12.70
CA ASP A 19 12.77 -27.04 -12.48
C ASP A 19 11.45 -27.37 -13.17
N GLY A 20 10.89 -26.44 -13.96
CA GLY A 20 9.60 -26.60 -14.61
C GLY A 20 8.38 -26.46 -13.69
N VAL A 21 8.57 -26.06 -12.42
CA VAL A 21 7.48 -25.84 -11.46
C VAL A 21 6.81 -24.51 -11.72
N LEU A 22 5.48 -24.51 -11.78
CA LEU A 22 4.67 -23.34 -11.97
C LEU A 22 4.62 -22.49 -10.69
N VAL A 23 5.06 -21.23 -10.77
CA VAL A 23 5.10 -20.29 -9.67
C VAL A 23 4.10 -19.16 -9.93
N PRO A 24 3.07 -18.97 -9.08
CA PRO A 24 2.18 -17.81 -9.19
C PRO A 24 2.91 -16.56 -8.73
N VAL A 25 2.87 -15.50 -9.54
CA VAL A 25 3.56 -14.24 -9.23
C VAL A 25 2.64 -13.02 -9.36
N THR A 26 2.89 -12.03 -8.53
CA THR A 26 2.33 -10.69 -8.68
C THR A 26 3.38 -9.80 -9.33
N VAL A 27 2.99 -9.10 -10.39
CA VAL A 27 3.83 -8.14 -11.11
C VAL A 27 3.59 -6.76 -10.54
N LEU A 28 4.66 -6.13 -10.09
CA LEU A 28 4.70 -4.77 -9.57
C LEU A 28 5.59 -3.91 -10.46
N GLU A 29 5.14 -2.71 -10.78
CA GLU A 29 5.95 -1.64 -11.35
C GLU A 29 6.57 -0.87 -10.18
N ALA A 30 7.85 -1.08 -9.92
CA ALA A 30 8.57 -0.64 -8.73
C ALA A 30 9.53 0.50 -9.07
N GLY A 31 9.13 1.73 -8.83
CA GLY A 31 9.92 2.91 -9.13
C GLY A 31 9.73 3.43 -10.59
N PRO A 32 10.57 4.40 -11.05
CA PRO A 32 11.56 5.09 -10.23
C PRO A 32 10.92 5.92 -9.10
N CYS A 33 11.47 5.79 -7.89
CA CYS A 33 11.11 6.64 -6.76
C CYS A 33 12.18 7.70 -6.60
N VAL A 34 11.79 8.96 -6.39
CA VAL A 34 12.73 10.08 -6.28
C VAL A 34 12.75 10.59 -4.84
N VAL A 35 13.96 10.82 -4.31
CA VAL A 35 14.16 11.39 -2.98
C VAL A 35 13.76 12.87 -2.99
N THR A 36 12.80 13.24 -2.15
CA THR A 36 12.29 14.62 -2.06
C THR A 36 12.69 15.35 -0.80
N GLN A 37 13.05 14.64 0.25
CA GLN A 37 13.55 15.23 1.50
C GLN A 37 14.34 14.19 2.28
N ILE A 38 15.41 14.62 2.91
CA ILE A 38 16.16 13.84 3.88
C ILE A 38 15.90 14.47 5.25
N LYS A 39 15.48 13.68 6.20
CA LYS A 39 15.20 14.08 7.58
C LYS A 39 16.36 13.66 8.46
N THR A 40 16.85 14.60 9.25
CA THR A 40 17.95 14.41 10.19
C THR A 40 17.47 14.52 11.62
N VAL A 41 18.21 13.92 12.54
CA VAL A 41 17.89 13.99 13.98
C VAL A 41 17.90 15.41 14.49
N GLU A 42 18.80 16.27 13.98
CA GLU A 42 18.94 17.66 14.40
C GLU A 42 17.73 18.53 14.06
N ASN A 43 17.17 18.38 12.84
CA ASN A 43 16.08 19.22 12.37
C ASN A 43 14.69 18.62 12.64
N ASP A 44 14.55 17.29 12.47
CA ASP A 44 13.26 16.60 12.49
C ASP A 44 13.09 15.71 13.73
N GLY A 45 14.14 15.49 14.52
CA GLY A 45 14.13 14.60 15.68
C GLY A 45 14.26 13.11 15.36
N TYR A 46 14.35 12.74 14.08
CA TYR A 46 14.56 11.38 13.61
C TYR A 46 15.18 11.36 12.21
N SER A 47 15.90 10.27 11.89
CA SER A 47 16.45 10.05 10.55
C SER A 47 15.47 9.29 9.67
N ALA A 48 15.20 9.82 8.46
CA ALA A 48 14.37 9.17 7.45
C ALA A 48 14.59 9.80 6.07
N VAL A 49 14.33 9.04 5.02
CA VAL A 49 14.32 9.52 3.64
C VAL A 49 12.88 9.56 3.14
N GLN A 50 12.46 10.73 2.68
CA GLN A 50 11.17 10.90 2.04
C GLN A 50 11.31 10.66 0.55
N VAL A 51 10.55 9.70 0.03
CA VAL A 51 10.54 9.35 -1.38
C VAL A 51 9.19 9.65 -2.02
N SER A 52 9.22 10.01 -3.28
CA SER A 52 8.03 10.30 -4.09
C SER A 52 7.93 9.38 -5.30
N PHE A 53 6.71 9.05 -5.70
CA PHE A 53 6.43 8.09 -6.76
C PHE A 53 5.22 8.48 -7.60
N GLY A 54 5.28 8.17 -8.90
CA GLY A 54 4.21 8.39 -9.88
C GLY A 54 4.02 9.86 -10.24
N ASP A 55 4.12 10.19 -11.51
CA ASP A 55 3.99 11.57 -11.98
C ASP A 55 2.58 12.12 -11.85
N LYS A 56 2.48 13.40 -11.58
CA LYS A 56 1.23 14.11 -11.44
C LYS A 56 1.35 15.52 -12.02
N LYS A 57 0.43 15.88 -12.92
CA LYS A 57 0.39 17.20 -13.53
C LYS A 57 0.12 18.28 -12.48
N GLU A 58 0.65 19.48 -12.71
CA GLU A 58 0.38 20.65 -11.89
C GLU A 58 -1.07 21.11 -12.06
N LYS A 59 -1.68 21.56 -10.96
CA LYS A 59 -3.01 22.18 -10.98
C LYS A 59 -2.87 23.63 -11.44
N VAL A 60 -3.36 23.94 -12.62
CA VAL A 60 -3.39 25.30 -13.15
C VAL A 60 -4.77 25.91 -12.89
N VAL A 61 -4.80 27.10 -12.33
CA VAL A 61 -6.01 27.90 -12.14
C VAL A 61 -5.85 29.18 -12.98
N GLU A 62 -6.60 29.25 -14.06
CA GLU A 62 -6.67 30.40 -14.93
C GLU A 62 -7.91 31.23 -14.60
N LYS A 63 -7.79 32.56 -14.73
CA LYS A 63 -8.93 33.48 -14.63
C LYS A 63 -9.20 34.04 -16.02
N ASP A 64 -10.41 33.87 -16.49
CA ASP A 64 -10.88 34.51 -17.72
C ASP A 64 -10.99 36.03 -17.55
N ALA A 65 -11.06 36.76 -18.66
CA ALA A 65 -11.21 38.22 -18.64
C ALA A 65 -12.40 38.72 -17.78
N ASN A 66 -13.42 37.88 -17.58
CA ASN A 66 -14.59 38.12 -16.74
C ASN A 66 -14.42 37.69 -15.28
N GLY A 67 -13.19 37.38 -14.84
CA GLY A 67 -12.91 36.94 -13.47
C GLY A 67 -13.35 35.51 -13.13
N LYS A 68 -13.95 34.77 -14.09
CA LYS A 68 -14.39 33.39 -13.89
C LYS A 68 -13.15 32.46 -13.82
N LYS A 69 -13.07 31.69 -12.77
CA LYS A 69 -11.94 30.74 -12.58
C LYS A 69 -12.19 29.45 -13.36
N SER A 70 -11.32 29.14 -14.30
CA SER A 70 -11.19 27.81 -14.89
C SER A 70 -10.08 27.03 -14.19
N VAL A 71 -10.26 25.72 -14.01
CA VAL A 71 -9.29 24.87 -13.31
C VAL A 71 -8.89 23.74 -14.21
N ALA A 72 -7.71 23.86 -14.84
CA ALA A 72 -7.06 22.74 -15.53
C ALA A 72 -6.44 21.77 -14.50
N HIS A 73 -6.47 20.47 -14.83
CA HIS A 73 -5.95 19.41 -13.95
C HIS A 73 -6.45 19.50 -12.49
N ARG A 74 -7.77 19.52 -12.30
CA ARG A 74 -8.46 19.69 -10.99
C ARG A 74 -7.85 18.85 -9.84
N HIS A 75 -7.36 17.64 -10.14
CA HIS A 75 -6.71 16.75 -9.19
C HIS A 75 -5.18 16.82 -9.26
N GLY A 76 -4.63 17.85 -9.88
CA GLY A 76 -3.19 18.10 -9.99
C GLY A 76 -2.53 18.43 -8.64
N VAL A 77 -1.23 18.61 -8.68
CA VAL A 77 -0.43 19.08 -7.53
C VAL A 77 -0.76 20.55 -7.28
N ASN A 78 -1.04 20.91 -6.05
CA ASN A 78 -1.32 22.31 -5.68
C ASN A 78 -0.01 23.10 -5.52
N LYS A 79 -0.11 24.45 -5.41
CA LYS A 79 1.06 25.35 -5.31
C LYS A 79 1.96 25.03 -4.11
N ALA A 80 1.38 24.68 -2.95
CA ALA A 80 2.15 24.34 -1.75
C ALA A 80 2.97 23.06 -1.94
N GLN A 81 2.34 21.99 -2.48
CA GLN A 81 3.04 20.76 -2.80
C GLN A 81 4.09 20.98 -3.89
N MET A 82 3.79 21.81 -4.90
CA MET A 82 4.76 22.12 -5.94
C MET A 82 5.98 22.86 -5.39
N GLY A 83 5.80 23.76 -4.41
CA GLY A 83 6.92 24.39 -3.71
C GLY A 83 7.85 23.37 -3.05
N HIS A 84 7.27 22.33 -2.42
CA HIS A 84 8.03 21.23 -1.82
C HIS A 84 8.83 20.45 -2.87
N PHE A 85 8.22 20.07 -3.99
CA PHE A 85 8.91 19.36 -5.08
C PHE A 85 9.97 20.22 -5.75
N LYS A 86 9.70 21.51 -5.98
CA LYS A 86 10.67 22.46 -6.56
C LYS A 86 11.91 22.63 -5.68
N LYS A 87 11.76 22.62 -4.32
CA LYS A 87 12.90 22.66 -3.40
C LYS A 87 13.84 21.45 -3.59
N ALA A 88 13.27 20.29 -3.95
CA ALA A 88 14.04 19.08 -4.25
C ALA A 88 14.48 18.97 -5.72
N GLY A 89 14.12 19.92 -6.59
CA GLY A 89 14.41 19.86 -8.04
C GLY A 89 13.61 18.81 -8.80
N VAL A 90 12.47 18.34 -8.27
CA VAL A 90 11.70 17.21 -8.77
C VAL A 90 10.35 17.68 -9.34
N SER A 91 9.87 17.00 -10.38
CA SER A 91 8.51 17.20 -10.92
C SER A 91 7.43 16.81 -9.91
N GLY A 92 6.19 17.28 -10.12
CA GLY A 92 5.09 16.93 -9.25
C GLY A 92 4.81 15.42 -9.20
N LYS A 93 4.80 14.82 -8.03
CA LYS A 93 4.55 13.40 -7.81
C LYS A 93 3.22 13.14 -7.13
N ARG A 94 2.69 11.95 -7.32
CA ARG A 94 1.37 11.54 -6.79
C ARG A 94 1.42 11.05 -5.35
N PHE A 95 2.42 10.26 -5.03
CA PHE A 95 2.58 9.63 -3.73
C PHE A 95 3.88 10.07 -3.09
N VAL A 96 3.82 10.39 -1.81
CA VAL A 96 4.97 10.75 -0.99
C VAL A 96 4.92 9.89 0.27
N ARG A 97 6.02 9.22 0.60
CA ARG A 97 6.14 8.37 1.79
C ARG A 97 7.55 8.47 2.37
N GLU A 98 7.66 8.19 3.64
CA GLU A 98 8.91 8.17 4.37
C GLU A 98 9.35 6.75 4.69
N PHE A 99 10.64 6.52 4.57
CA PHE A 99 11.29 5.29 4.97
C PHE A 99 12.42 5.57 5.93
N LYS A 100 12.49 4.83 7.03
CA LYS A 100 13.59 4.87 7.98
C LYS A 100 14.67 3.90 7.52
N PHE A 101 15.51 4.36 6.60
CA PHE A 101 16.67 3.60 6.18
C PHE A 101 17.76 3.65 7.28
N GLU A 102 18.56 2.61 7.37
CA GLU A 102 19.73 2.57 8.24
C GLU A 102 20.87 3.45 7.70
N ASN A 103 20.94 3.53 6.37
CA ASN A 103 21.89 4.32 5.60
C ASN A 103 21.25 5.59 5.01
N ALA A 104 20.44 6.29 5.78
CA ALA A 104 19.75 7.50 5.31
C ALA A 104 20.74 8.61 4.86
N ASP A 105 21.94 8.62 5.40
CA ASP A 105 22.97 9.63 5.12
C ASP A 105 23.66 9.42 3.76
N GLU A 106 23.50 8.27 3.11
CA GLU A 106 24.04 7.97 1.78
C GLU A 106 23.20 8.57 0.64
N TYR A 107 21.96 8.94 0.93
CA TYR A 107 21.04 9.47 -0.08
C TYR A 107 21.18 10.98 -0.25
N ASN A 108 21.03 11.45 -1.50
CA ASN A 108 20.99 12.86 -1.83
C ASN A 108 19.58 13.24 -2.34
N LEU A 109 19.31 14.57 -2.34
CA LEU A 109 18.08 15.08 -2.94
C LEU A 109 18.06 14.80 -4.45
N ALA A 110 16.91 14.44 -4.97
CA ALA A 110 16.67 14.03 -6.34
C ALA A 110 17.26 12.68 -6.75
N ASP A 111 17.90 11.93 -5.87
CA ASP A 111 18.34 10.55 -6.17
C ASP A 111 17.16 9.67 -6.56
N GLU A 112 17.39 8.78 -7.53
CA GLU A 112 16.41 7.82 -8.01
C GLU A 112 16.65 6.44 -7.40
N ILE A 113 15.60 5.90 -6.78
CA ILE A 113 15.56 4.52 -6.27
C ILE A 113 14.74 3.68 -7.26
N LYS A 114 15.37 2.67 -7.87
CA LYS A 114 14.79 1.77 -8.87
C LYS A 114 14.64 0.36 -8.31
N ALA A 115 14.06 -0.54 -9.14
CA ALA A 115 13.84 -1.93 -8.75
C ALA A 115 15.13 -2.73 -8.49
N ASP A 116 16.27 -2.28 -9.00
CA ASP A 116 17.60 -2.87 -8.91
C ASP A 116 18.15 -2.99 -7.47
N ILE A 117 17.57 -2.24 -6.51
CA ILE A 117 17.92 -2.42 -5.07
C ILE A 117 17.56 -3.81 -4.55
N PHE A 118 16.65 -4.54 -5.20
CA PHE A 118 16.27 -5.90 -4.84
C PHE A 118 16.97 -6.91 -5.74
N ALA A 119 17.34 -8.04 -5.14
CA ALA A 119 17.86 -9.20 -5.85
C ALA A 119 16.84 -10.33 -5.91
N GLU A 120 17.01 -11.25 -6.85
CA GLU A 120 16.23 -12.49 -6.91
C GLU A 120 16.52 -13.32 -5.65
N GLY A 121 15.48 -13.91 -5.04
CA GLY A 121 15.56 -14.63 -3.76
C GLY A 121 15.40 -13.77 -2.52
N ASP A 122 15.45 -12.43 -2.63
CA ASP A 122 15.23 -11.54 -1.48
C ASP A 122 13.85 -11.79 -0.86
N LYS A 123 13.77 -11.74 0.47
CA LYS A 123 12.50 -11.80 1.22
C LYS A 123 12.01 -10.40 1.52
N VAL A 124 10.76 -10.14 1.18
CA VAL A 124 10.15 -8.81 1.29
C VAL A 124 8.81 -8.84 2.01
N ASP A 125 8.51 -7.73 2.69
CA ASP A 125 7.22 -7.43 3.29
C ASP A 125 6.48 -6.43 2.41
N VAL A 126 5.27 -6.79 2.01
CA VAL A 126 4.48 -5.99 1.05
C VAL A 126 3.24 -5.45 1.71
N THR A 127 3.14 -4.13 1.75
CA THR A 127 2.04 -3.41 2.39
C THR A 127 1.20 -2.67 1.37
N ALA A 128 -0.13 -2.82 1.44
CA ALA A 128 -1.06 -2.04 0.63
C ALA A 128 -2.44 -1.93 1.29
N ILE A 129 -3.30 -1.10 0.69
CA ILE A 129 -4.72 -1.05 1.07
C ILE A 129 -5.45 -2.21 0.41
N SER A 130 -6.08 -3.06 1.20
CA SER A 130 -6.84 -4.22 0.71
C SER A 130 -8.08 -3.79 -0.10
N LYS A 131 -8.58 -4.69 -0.94
CA LYS A 131 -9.84 -4.45 -1.68
C LYS A 131 -10.99 -4.23 -0.70
N GLY A 132 -11.77 -3.16 -0.89
CA GLY A 132 -12.98 -2.91 -0.13
C GLY A 132 -14.05 -3.97 -0.41
N LYS A 133 -14.78 -4.38 0.61
CA LYS A 133 -15.89 -5.36 0.54
C LYS A 133 -17.22 -4.76 1.01
N GLY A 134 -17.22 -3.46 1.31
CA GLY A 134 -18.40 -2.76 1.82
C GLY A 134 -18.81 -3.20 3.23
N PHE A 135 -20.08 -2.98 3.58
CA PHE A 135 -20.65 -3.43 4.85
C PHE A 135 -20.94 -4.93 4.76
N GLN A 136 -20.42 -5.72 5.67
CA GLN A 136 -20.57 -7.17 5.69
C GLN A 136 -21.17 -7.66 7.01
N GLY A 137 -21.96 -8.73 6.92
CA GLY A 137 -22.51 -9.43 8.08
C GLY A 137 -21.41 -10.11 8.90
N ALA A 138 -21.71 -10.42 10.16
CA ALA A 138 -20.77 -10.98 11.12
C ALA A 138 -20.16 -12.33 10.68
N ILE A 139 -20.92 -13.14 9.96
CA ILE A 139 -20.46 -14.43 9.42
C ILE A 139 -19.28 -14.23 8.47
N LYS A 140 -19.41 -13.35 7.48
CA LYS A 140 -18.33 -13.09 6.50
C LYS A 140 -17.20 -12.26 7.07
N ARG A 141 -17.53 -11.27 7.92
CA ARG A 141 -16.54 -10.34 8.48
C ARG A 141 -15.67 -10.98 9.56
N LEU A 142 -16.27 -11.83 10.40
CA LEU A 142 -15.66 -12.35 11.63
C LEU A 142 -15.56 -13.88 11.66
N GLY A 143 -16.03 -14.59 10.62
CA GLY A 143 -15.99 -16.05 10.56
C GLY A 143 -16.98 -16.73 11.53
N GLN A 144 -18.04 -16.03 11.97
CA GLN A 144 -19.06 -16.63 12.83
C GLN A 144 -19.83 -17.73 12.12
N HIS A 145 -20.29 -18.72 12.87
CA HIS A 145 -21.10 -19.80 12.34
C HIS A 145 -22.51 -19.32 12.00
N ARG A 146 -23.09 -19.85 10.93
CA ARG A 146 -24.50 -19.68 10.59
C ARG A 146 -25.38 -20.61 11.41
N GLY A 147 -26.64 -20.27 11.60
CA GLY A 147 -27.63 -21.17 12.14
C GLY A 147 -28.07 -22.28 11.16
N PRO A 148 -28.89 -23.24 11.62
CA PRO A 148 -29.45 -24.30 10.77
C PRO A 148 -30.26 -23.70 9.60
N MET A 149 -30.20 -24.36 8.43
CA MET A 149 -30.91 -23.91 7.24
C MET A 149 -32.22 -24.72 7.01
N ALA A 150 -32.44 -25.75 7.83
CA ALA A 150 -33.61 -26.64 7.80
C ALA A 150 -34.22 -26.79 9.19
N HIS A 151 -35.14 -27.75 9.36
CA HIS A 151 -35.84 -28.04 10.62
C HIS A 151 -36.60 -26.84 11.22
N GLY A 152 -37.19 -25.97 10.37
CA GLY A 152 -38.00 -24.83 10.79
C GLY A 152 -37.22 -23.68 11.43
N SER A 153 -35.90 -23.72 11.43
CA SER A 153 -35.06 -22.63 11.95
C SER A 153 -35.28 -21.36 11.14
N LYS A 154 -35.49 -20.23 11.82
CA LYS A 154 -35.51 -18.88 11.22
C LYS A 154 -34.18 -18.15 11.45
N PHE A 155 -33.23 -18.76 12.18
CA PHE A 155 -31.92 -18.21 12.49
C PHE A 155 -30.90 -18.68 11.46
N HIS A 156 -30.81 -18.01 10.33
CA HIS A 156 -29.90 -18.40 9.23
C HIS A 156 -28.55 -17.69 9.33
N ARG A 157 -28.52 -16.41 9.01
CA ARG A 157 -27.29 -15.61 8.95
C ARG A 157 -27.28 -14.44 9.93
N HIS A 158 -27.97 -14.58 11.03
CA HIS A 158 -28.04 -13.58 12.09
C HIS A 158 -26.75 -13.51 12.89
N GLN A 159 -26.50 -12.35 13.52
CA GLN A 159 -25.32 -12.08 14.31
C GLN A 159 -25.26 -12.90 15.61
N GLY A 160 -26.42 -13.31 16.13
CA GLY A 160 -26.53 -13.95 17.43
C GLY A 160 -26.71 -12.95 18.58
N SER A 161 -26.69 -13.46 19.80
CA SER A 161 -26.85 -12.67 21.02
C SER A 161 -25.74 -11.64 21.19
N ASN A 162 -26.10 -10.47 21.74
CA ASN A 162 -25.15 -9.42 22.08
C ASN A 162 -24.57 -9.56 23.51
N GLY A 163 -25.06 -10.49 24.28
CA GLY A 163 -24.58 -10.77 25.65
C GLY A 163 -25.68 -11.24 26.59
N ALA A 164 -25.38 -11.28 27.90
CA ALA A 164 -26.33 -11.58 28.97
C ALA A 164 -27.36 -10.45 29.13
N CYS A 165 -28.47 -10.72 29.80
CA CYS A 165 -29.58 -9.79 29.94
C CYS A 165 -29.30 -8.64 30.92
N SER A 166 -29.98 -8.62 32.09
CA SER A 166 -29.97 -7.52 33.06
C SER A 166 -28.63 -7.33 33.81
N SER A 167 -27.81 -8.34 33.87
CA SER A 167 -26.42 -8.22 34.39
C SER A 167 -25.45 -8.74 33.30
N PRO A 168 -24.57 -7.90 32.76
CA PRO A 168 -24.14 -6.55 33.13
C PRO A 168 -24.94 -5.39 32.48
N SER A 169 -26.08 -5.64 31.86
CA SER A 169 -26.94 -4.64 31.15
C SER A 169 -26.25 -3.82 30.08
N LYS A 170 -25.19 -4.33 29.50
CA LYS A 170 -24.42 -3.67 28.43
C LYS A 170 -23.83 -4.66 27.44
N VAL A 171 -23.58 -4.21 26.22
CA VAL A 171 -22.72 -4.91 25.26
C VAL A 171 -21.28 -4.53 25.52
N PHE A 172 -20.42 -5.52 25.73
CA PHE A 172 -19.00 -5.26 26.01
C PHE A 172 -18.29 -4.67 24.77
N LYS A 173 -17.27 -3.85 25.04
CA LYS A 173 -16.35 -3.35 24.00
C LYS A 173 -15.67 -4.53 23.30
N GLY A 174 -15.45 -4.41 22.01
CA GLY A 174 -14.84 -5.47 21.20
C GLY A 174 -15.80 -6.57 20.75
N LYS A 175 -17.09 -6.53 21.11
CA LYS A 175 -18.08 -7.47 20.58
C LYS A 175 -18.11 -7.40 19.05
N GLY A 176 -17.84 -8.52 18.41
CA GLY A 176 -17.85 -8.64 16.96
C GLY A 176 -19.25 -8.44 16.36
N MET A 177 -19.42 -7.43 15.52
CA MET A 177 -20.68 -7.07 14.88
C MET A 177 -20.51 -6.89 13.38
N PRO A 178 -21.60 -6.86 12.59
CA PRO A 178 -21.56 -6.42 11.19
C PRO A 178 -20.88 -5.06 11.05
N GLY A 179 -20.24 -4.81 9.92
CA GLY A 179 -19.58 -3.55 9.70
C GLY A 179 -18.74 -3.53 8.42
N HIS A 180 -18.01 -2.45 8.23
CA HIS A 180 -17.13 -2.28 7.08
C HIS A 180 -16.04 -3.36 7.07
N MET A 181 -15.80 -3.95 5.89
CA MET A 181 -14.77 -4.97 5.67
C MET A 181 -13.90 -4.57 4.47
N GLY A 182 -12.61 -4.83 4.58
CA GLY A 182 -11.64 -4.43 3.55
C GLY A 182 -11.34 -2.93 3.59
N SER A 183 -10.64 -2.43 2.56
CA SER A 183 -10.13 -1.04 2.49
C SER A 183 -9.29 -0.64 3.70
N VAL A 184 -8.58 -1.60 4.27
CA VAL A 184 -7.66 -1.43 5.41
C VAL A 184 -6.23 -1.71 4.97
N LYS A 185 -5.27 -1.10 5.65
CA LYS A 185 -3.85 -1.37 5.43
C LYS A 185 -3.53 -2.79 5.89
N VAL A 186 -2.99 -3.60 4.97
CA VAL A 186 -2.60 -5.00 5.21
C VAL A 186 -1.16 -5.18 4.74
N THR A 187 -0.38 -5.91 5.52
CA THR A 187 0.98 -6.32 5.17
C THR A 187 1.03 -7.84 5.02
N THR A 188 1.47 -8.31 3.86
CA THR A 188 1.85 -9.70 3.65
C THR A 188 3.36 -9.80 3.81
N GLN A 189 3.80 -10.61 4.76
CA GLN A 189 5.20 -10.72 5.14
C GLN A 189 5.90 -11.89 4.47
N ASN A 190 7.22 -11.79 4.37
CA ASN A 190 8.13 -12.86 3.96
C ASN A 190 7.82 -13.44 2.59
N LEU A 191 7.45 -12.58 1.63
CA LEU A 191 7.29 -12.96 0.24
C LEU A 191 8.64 -12.99 -0.46
N GLU A 192 8.80 -13.89 -1.42
CA GLU A 192 10.03 -14.08 -2.19
C GLU A 192 9.99 -13.28 -3.49
N VAL A 193 11.08 -12.57 -3.78
CA VAL A 193 11.30 -11.93 -5.08
C VAL A 193 11.77 -13.01 -6.06
N VAL A 194 10.99 -13.27 -7.10
CA VAL A 194 11.30 -14.33 -8.07
C VAL A 194 12.15 -13.78 -9.21
N ARG A 195 11.87 -12.56 -9.65
CA ARG A 195 12.60 -11.92 -10.76
C ARG A 195 12.55 -10.41 -10.64
N VAL A 196 13.65 -9.77 -11.03
CA VAL A 196 13.79 -8.32 -11.14
C VAL A 196 14.11 -7.96 -12.59
N ASP A 197 13.34 -7.07 -13.19
CA ASP A 197 13.61 -6.50 -14.51
C ASP A 197 13.92 -5.00 -14.31
N ALA A 198 15.20 -4.67 -14.30
CA ALA A 198 15.69 -3.33 -14.05
C ALA A 198 15.32 -2.36 -15.18
N ASP A 199 15.32 -2.81 -16.44
CA ASP A 199 15.03 -1.99 -17.61
C ASP A 199 13.60 -1.47 -17.61
N LYS A 200 12.66 -2.31 -17.19
CA LYS A 200 11.23 -1.99 -17.12
C LYS A 200 10.76 -1.60 -15.71
N ASN A 201 11.68 -1.56 -14.74
CA ASN A 201 11.34 -1.37 -13.32
C ASN A 201 10.25 -2.33 -12.81
N LEU A 202 10.31 -3.60 -13.21
CA LEU A 202 9.36 -4.62 -12.78
C LEU A 202 9.95 -5.49 -11.69
N LEU A 203 9.12 -5.76 -10.69
CA LEU A 203 9.41 -6.67 -9.59
C LEU A 203 8.36 -7.78 -9.56
N LEU A 204 8.77 -9.03 -9.75
CA LEU A 204 7.90 -10.20 -9.70
C LEU A 204 8.03 -10.85 -8.33
N ILE A 205 6.94 -10.82 -7.56
CA ILE A 205 6.89 -11.36 -6.19
C ILE A 205 6.03 -12.62 -6.19
N LYS A 206 6.53 -13.70 -5.59
CA LYS A 206 5.84 -14.97 -5.43
C LYS A 206 4.58 -14.83 -4.60
N GLY A 207 3.45 -15.22 -5.16
CA GLY A 207 2.17 -15.26 -4.46
C GLY A 207 1.33 -14.00 -4.59
N ALA A 208 0.40 -13.83 -3.67
CA ALA A 208 -0.60 -12.77 -3.70
C ALA A 208 -0.17 -11.54 -2.89
N VAL A 209 -0.33 -10.36 -3.49
CA VAL A 209 -0.07 -9.07 -2.87
C VAL A 209 -1.41 -8.36 -2.62
N PRO A 210 -1.63 -7.72 -1.46
CA PRO A 210 -2.87 -7.01 -1.17
C PRO A 210 -3.13 -5.85 -2.13
N GLY A 211 -4.38 -5.44 -2.25
CA GLY A 211 -4.81 -4.31 -3.07
C GLY A 211 -5.37 -4.70 -4.44
N ALA A 212 -5.98 -3.72 -5.10
CA ALA A 212 -6.51 -3.81 -6.46
C ALA A 212 -5.39 -3.57 -7.49
N LYS A 213 -5.68 -3.81 -8.77
CA LYS A 213 -4.83 -3.32 -9.88
C LYS A 213 -4.69 -1.80 -9.77
N LYS A 214 -3.52 -1.27 -10.08
CA LYS A 214 -3.13 0.15 -9.97
C LYS A 214 -3.13 0.71 -8.52
N ALA A 215 -3.23 -0.15 -7.49
CA ALA A 215 -3.06 0.28 -6.10
C ALA A 215 -1.59 0.58 -5.79
N LEU A 216 -1.37 1.58 -4.93
CA LEU A 216 -0.05 1.85 -4.36
C LEU A 216 0.35 0.71 -3.44
N ILE A 217 1.55 0.22 -3.63
CA ILE A 217 2.19 -0.83 -2.84
C ILE A 217 3.46 -0.26 -2.22
N THR A 218 3.73 -0.62 -1.01
CA THR A 218 5.01 -0.38 -0.35
C THR A 218 5.70 -1.73 -0.18
N VAL A 219 6.85 -1.88 -0.81
CA VAL A 219 7.71 -3.07 -0.68
C VAL A 219 8.87 -2.70 0.24
N LYS A 220 9.16 -3.55 1.20
CA LYS A 220 10.26 -3.38 2.16
C LYS A 220 10.97 -4.71 2.34
N GLU A 221 12.25 -4.65 2.64
CA GLU A 221 12.99 -5.81 3.14
C GLU A 221 12.30 -6.37 4.39
N THR A 222 12.18 -7.69 4.50
CA THR A 222 11.57 -8.31 5.67
C THR A 222 12.44 -8.11 6.92
N THR A 223 11.80 -7.84 8.04
CA THR A 223 12.48 -7.84 9.35
C THR A 223 12.55 -9.24 9.97
N LYS A 224 11.77 -10.18 9.44
CA LYS A 224 11.80 -11.59 9.83
C LYS A 224 12.71 -12.33 8.86
N SER A 225 14.03 -12.30 9.11
CA SER A 225 14.93 -13.21 8.43
C SER A 225 14.47 -14.64 8.71
N GLY A 226 14.02 -15.33 7.66
CA GLY A 226 13.63 -16.73 7.79
C GLY A 226 14.86 -17.52 8.27
N LYS A 227 14.72 -18.14 9.42
CA LYS A 227 15.54 -19.30 9.76
C LYS A 227 15.01 -20.48 8.99
#